data_30bb62b7cf73c14892248722f8dee0b5
#
_entry.id   30bb62b7cf73c14892248722f8dee0b5
#
_cell.length_a   1.000
_cell.length_b   1.000
_cell.length_c   1.000
_cell.angle_alpha   90.00
_cell.angle_beta   90.00
_cell.angle_gamma   90.00
#
_symmetry.space_group_name_H-M   'P 1'
#
loop_
_entity.id
_entity.type
_entity.pdbx_description
1 polymer ?
#
loop_
_entity_poly.entity_id
_entity_poly.type
_entity_poly.pdbx_seq_one_letter_code
_entity_poly.pdbx_strand_id
1 'polypeptide(L)'
;MTAMVMTACTGQQSDTASQNSDKEFNYVVDQFADLEILRYKVPGFESLSLQQKQLLYHLSEAALMGRDIFFDQNGRYNLAIRRTLEAIYTNYKGDREDPQFKALETYLKRVWFSSGIHHHYALDKFAPGFSPEFLMDCIHQID
;
A
#
# COMPACT_ATOMS: atom_id res chain seq x y z
N MET A 1 -46.87 -35.31 57.71
CA MET A 1 -46.76 -34.61 56.40
C MET A 1 -45.41 -33.90 56.41
N THR A 2 -44.40 -34.52 55.76
CA THR A 2 -43.02 -34.02 55.77
C THR A 2 -42.74 -33.55 54.33
N ALA A 3 -42.58 -32.23 54.18
CA ALA A 3 -42.28 -31.65 52.88
C ALA A 3 -40.76 -31.70 52.64
N MET A 4 -40.38 -32.38 51.56
CA MET A 4 -39.01 -32.50 51.12
C MET A 4 -38.68 -31.36 50.15
N VAL A 5 -37.80 -30.44 50.56
CA VAL A 5 -37.32 -29.34 49.72
C VAL A 5 -36.13 -29.84 48.92
N MET A 6 -36.29 -29.91 47.58
CA MET A 6 -35.20 -30.15 46.65
C MET A 6 -34.49 -28.87 46.32
N THR A 7 -33.22 -28.71 46.77
CA THR A 7 -32.35 -27.59 46.39
C THR A 7 -31.67 -27.97 45.08
N ALA A 8 -32.00 -27.28 43.99
CA ALA A 8 -31.33 -27.38 42.74
C ALA A 8 -30.06 -26.49 42.77
N CYS A 9 -28.89 -27.12 42.74
CA CYS A 9 -27.63 -26.41 42.50
C CYS A 9 -27.52 -26.08 40.99
N THR A 10 -27.79 -24.82 40.64
CA THR A 10 -27.43 -24.26 39.36
C THR A 10 -25.92 -23.96 39.32
N GLY A 11 -25.17 -24.82 38.65
CA GLY A 11 -23.77 -24.57 38.34
C GLY A 11 -23.67 -23.40 37.40
N GLN A 12 -23.13 -22.29 37.90
CA GLN A 12 -22.80 -21.10 37.12
C GLN A 12 -21.51 -21.41 36.36
N GLN A 13 -21.66 -21.75 35.09
CA GLN A 13 -20.56 -21.87 34.15
C GLN A 13 -20.08 -20.46 33.86
N SER A 14 -18.92 -20.08 34.40
CA SER A 14 -18.25 -18.85 34.10
C SER A 14 -17.63 -18.97 32.71
N ASP A 15 -18.38 -18.56 31.69
CA ASP A 15 -17.84 -18.27 30.38
C ASP A 15 -16.91 -17.02 30.51
N THR A 16 -15.65 -17.28 30.77
CA THR A 16 -14.59 -16.31 30.52
C THR A 16 -14.42 -16.20 29.02
N ALA A 17 -15.36 -15.51 28.38
CA ALA A 17 -15.17 -15.01 27.03
C ALA A 17 -13.94 -14.08 27.07
N SER A 18 -12.85 -14.57 26.53
CA SER A 18 -11.67 -13.78 26.21
C SER A 18 -12.13 -12.59 25.35
N GLN A 19 -12.30 -11.44 25.99
CA GLN A 19 -12.45 -10.16 25.29
C GLN A 19 -11.09 -9.84 24.65
N ASN A 20 -10.83 -10.53 23.52
CA ASN A 20 -9.82 -10.08 22.59
C ASN A 20 -10.38 -8.79 21.99
N SER A 21 -9.91 -7.64 22.47
CA SER A 21 -10.23 -6.35 21.88
C SER A 21 -9.74 -6.40 20.43
N ASP A 22 -10.65 -6.71 19.52
CA ASP A 22 -10.44 -6.55 18.09
C ASP A 22 -10.14 -5.07 17.85
N LYS A 23 -8.85 -4.71 17.86
CA LYS A 23 -8.43 -3.42 17.32
C LYS A 23 -9.01 -3.38 15.92
N GLU A 24 -9.90 -2.43 15.70
CA GLU A 24 -10.51 -2.21 14.39
C GLU A 24 -9.42 -2.20 13.32
N PHE A 25 -9.54 -3.12 12.35
CA PHE A 25 -8.52 -3.25 11.32
C PHE A 25 -8.62 -2.07 10.38
N ASN A 26 -7.59 -1.23 10.35
CA ASN A 26 -7.53 -0.13 9.42
C ASN A 26 -7.28 -0.64 8.00
N TYR A 27 -8.28 -0.54 7.14
CA TYR A 27 -8.16 -0.92 5.73
C TYR A 27 -7.42 0.11 4.88
N VAL A 28 -7.51 1.39 5.20
CA VAL A 28 -6.83 2.47 4.47
C VAL A 28 -5.41 2.63 5.02
N VAL A 29 -4.39 2.48 4.18
CA VAL A 29 -2.97 2.62 4.56
C VAL A 29 -2.34 3.91 4.08
N ASP A 30 -2.80 4.46 2.95
CA ASP A 30 -2.35 5.75 2.41
C ASP A 30 -3.47 6.38 1.59
N GLN A 31 -3.43 7.70 1.47
CA GLN A 31 -4.34 8.47 0.64
C GLN A 31 -3.55 9.60 -0.02
N PHE A 32 -3.65 9.73 -1.33
CA PHE A 32 -3.02 10.81 -2.08
C PHE A 32 -3.84 11.18 -3.31
N ALA A 33 -3.92 12.47 -3.60
CA ALA A 33 -4.78 13.01 -4.65
C ALA A 33 -6.23 12.51 -4.49
N ASP A 34 -6.76 11.79 -5.48
CA ASP A 34 -8.10 11.20 -5.52
C ASP A 34 -8.08 9.66 -5.31
N LEU A 35 -6.97 9.12 -4.78
CA LEU A 35 -6.75 7.68 -4.61
C LEU A 35 -6.62 7.31 -3.13
N GLU A 36 -7.17 6.15 -2.76
CA GLU A 36 -6.96 5.49 -1.48
C GLU A 36 -6.27 4.15 -1.70
N ILE A 37 -5.23 3.88 -0.91
CA ILE A 37 -4.53 2.60 -0.90
C ILE A 37 -5.11 1.74 0.22
N LEU A 38 -5.68 0.61 -0.18
CA LEU A 38 -6.30 -0.32 0.75
C LEU A 38 -5.42 -1.54 0.97
N ARG A 39 -5.46 -2.06 2.18
CA ARG A 39 -4.96 -3.39 2.53
C ARG A 39 -6.11 -4.28 2.98
N TYR A 40 -5.96 -5.57 2.81
CA TYR A 40 -6.98 -6.54 3.20
C TYR A 40 -6.45 -7.53 4.24
N LYS A 41 -7.32 -7.97 5.13
CA LYS A 41 -7.05 -9.16 5.93
C LYS A 41 -7.06 -10.37 5.00
N VAL A 42 -6.18 -11.34 5.26
CA VAL A 42 -6.16 -12.62 4.56
C VAL A 42 -6.52 -13.70 5.58
N PRO A 43 -7.83 -13.97 5.79
CA PRO A 43 -8.27 -15.00 6.75
C PRO A 43 -7.67 -16.36 6.38
N GLY A 44 -7.21 -17.10 7.39
CA GLY A 44 -6.63 -18.42 7.20
C GLY A 44 -5.12 -18.43 6.91
N PHE A 45 -4.47 -17.27 6.74
CA PHE A 45 -3.01 -17.22 6.53
C PHE A 45 -2.24 -17.85 7.71
N GLU A 46 -2.69 -17.64 8.94
CA GLU A 46 -2.07 -18.18 10.15
C GLU A 46 -2.10 -19.71 10.19
N SER A 47 -3.12 -20.32 9.60
CA SER A 47 -3.28 -21.79 9.55
C SER A 47 -2.40 -22.49 8.51
N LEU A 48 -1.76 -21.71 7.63
CA LEU A 48 -0.83 -22.25 6.64
C LEU A 48 0.42 -22.82 7.30
N SER A 49 0.93 -23.93 6.76
CA SER A 49 2.22 -24.49 7.17
C SER A 49 3.37 -23.53 6.87
N LEU A 50 4.52 -23.69 7.54
CA LEU A 50 5.70 -22.90 7.29
C LEU A 50 6.15 -22.97 5.83
N GLN A 51 6.10 -24.15 5.20
CA GLN A 51 6.43 -24.33 3.79
C GLN A 51 5.52 -23.52 2.86
N GLN A 52 4.21 -23.51 3.14
CA GLN A 52 3.24 -22.71 2.38
C GLN A 52 3.51 -21.20 2.54
N LYS A 53 3.81 -20.74 3.75
CA LYS A 53 4.16 -19.34 4.01
C LYS A 53 5.45 -18.93 3.28
N GLN A 54 6.48 -19.79 3.30
CA GLN A 54 7.72 -19.56 2.55
C GLN A 54 7.47 -19.52 1.03
N LEU A 55 6.65 -20.42 0.51
CA LEU A 55 6.28 -20.40 -0.91
C LEU A 55 5.59 -19.09 -1.29
N LEU A 56 4.60 -18.64 -0.51
CA LEU A 56 3.91 -17.37 -0.75
C LEU A 56 4.87 -16.17 -0.69
N TYR A 57 5.81 -16.17 0.25
CA TYR A 57 6.84 -15.15 0.33
C TYR A 57 7.68 -15.10 -0.97
N HIS A 58 8.22 -16.23 -1.43
CA HIS A 58 9.03 -16.27 -2.64
C HIS A 58 8.24 -15.94 -3.90
N LEU A 59 6.96 -16.34 -3.99
CA LEU A 59 6.08 -15.95 -5.08
C LEU A 59 5.82 -14.44 -5.08
N SER A 60 5.64 -13.83 -3.91
CA SER A 60 5.49 -12.39 -3.76
C SER A 60 6.74 -11.63 -4.21
N GLU A 61 7.93 -12.09 -3.78
CA GLU A 61 9.20 -11.50 -4.22
C GLU A 61 9.39 -11.63 -5.75
N ALA A 62 9.06 -12.78 -6.31
CA ALA A 62 9.14 -12.98 -7.76
C ALA A 62 8.18 -12.04 -8.53
N ALA A 63 6.97 -11.85 -8.02
CA ALA A 63 6.01 -10.91 -8.60
C ALA A 63 6.50 -9.45 -8.58
N LEU A 64 7.20 -9.05 -7.52
CA LEU A 64 7.81 -7.72 -7.44
C LEU A 64 8.90 -7.50 -8.50
N MET A 65 9.66 -8.54 -8.86
CA MET A 65 10.67 -8.46 -9.91
C MET A 65 10.08 -8.24 -11.31
N GLY A 66 8.84 -8.68 -11.55
CA GLY A 66 8.13 -8.47 -12.81
C GLY A 66 7.56 -7.05 -13.00
N ARG A 67 7.68 -6.18 -12.00
CA ARG A 67 7.03 -4.85 -12.00
C ARG A 67 7.46 -3.97 -13.19
N ASP A 68 8.73 -4.02 -13.59
CA ASP A 68 9.25 -3.22 -14.69
C ASP A 68 8.57 -3.52 -16.02
N ILE A 69 8.11 -4.77 -16.21
CA ILE A 69 7.41 -5.22 -17.41
C ILE A 69 6.13 -4.41 -17.62
N PHE A 70 5.36 -4.16 -16.56
CA PHE A 70 4.12 -3.38 -16.65
C PHE A 70 4.38 -1.94 -17.12
N PHE A 71 5.42 -1.29 -16.58
CA PHE A 71 5.80 0.05 -16.99
C PHE A 71 6.21 0.10 -18.48
N ASP A 72 7.00 -0.87 -18.93
CA ASP A 72 7.47 -0.95 -20.31
C ASP A 72 6.32 -1.23 -21.28
N GLN A 73 5.38 -2.11 -20.93
CA GLN A 73 4.22 -2.42 -21.75
C GLN A 73 3.21 -1.27 -21.84
N ASN A 74 3.04 -0.50 -20.76
CA ASN A 74 2.09 0.62 -20.72
C ASN A 74 2.55 1.86 -21.48
N GLY A 75 3.82 1.91 -21.92
CA GLY A 75 4.31 2.99 -22.75
C GLY A 75 5.83 3.06 -22.81
N ARG A 76 6.34 3.36 -24.00
CA ARG A 76 7.78 3.34 -24.35
C ARG A 76 8.71 4.03 -23.35
N TYR A 77 8.24 5.09 -22.70
CA TYR A 77 9.07 5.92 -21.81
C TYR A 77 8.73 5.76 -20.34
N ASN A 78 7.68 5.02 -20.00
CA ASN A 78 7.19 4.93 -18.62
C ASN A 78 8.23 4.42 -17.64
N LEU A 79 9.01 3.41 -18.03
CA LEU A 79 10.06 2.87 -17.19
C LEU A 79 11.19 3.88 -16.94
N ALA A 80 11.60 4.61 -17.99
CA ALA A 80 12.61 5.67 -17.84
C ALA A 80 12.09 6.81 -16.96
N ILE A 81 10.86 7.27 -17.19
CA ILE A 81 10.22 8.32 -16.38
C ILE A 81 10.16 7.90 -14.91
N ARG A 82 9.70 6.68 -14.61
CA ARG A 82 9.66 6.17 -13.23
C ARG A 82 11.03 6.22 -12.58
N ARG A 83 12.05 5.67 -13.23
CA ARG A 83 13.42 5.61 -12.70
C ARG A 83 14.00 7.00 -12.46
N THR A 84 13.76 7.95 -13.36
CA THR A 84 14.17 9.35 -13.18
C THR A 84 13.48 9.98 -11.98
N LEU A 85 12.16 9.85 -11.86
CA LEU A 85 11.41 10.38 -10.73
C LEU A 85 11.83 9.75 -9.40
N GLU A 86 12.09 8.44 -9.37
CA GLU A 86 12.60 7.73 -8.19
C GLU A 86 14.02 8.23 -7.81
N ALA A 87 14.88 8.46 -8.78
CA ALA A 87 16.21 9.01 -8.55
C ALA A 87 16.14 10.43 -7.97
N ILE A 88 15.28 11.30 -8.54
CA ILE A 88 15.02 12.63 -7.98
C ILE A 88 14.51 12.50 -6.53
N TYR A 89 13.46 11.74 -6.31
CA TYR A 89 12.85 11.59 -4.99
C TYR A 89 13.83 11.11 -3.93
N THR A 90 14.72 10.17 -4.29
CA THR A 90 15.71 9.61 -3.37
C THR A 90 16.85 10.60 -3.07
N ASN A 91 17.32 11.32 -4.08
CA ASN A 91 18.54 12.13 -3.98
C ASN A 91 18.29 13.63 -3.79
N TYR A 92 17.04 14.09 -3.80
CA TYR A 92 16.69 15.50 -3.65
C TYR A 92 17.25 16.07 -2.34
N LYS A 93 18.00 17.17 -2.47
CA LYS A 93 18.68 17.86 -1.35
C LYS A 93 18.01 19.16 -0.93
N GLY A 94 16.98 19.60 -1.65
CA GLY A 94 16.24 20.82 -1.35
C GLY A 94 15.19 20.61 -0.25
N ASP A 95 14.33 21.62 -0.10
CA ASP A 95 13.23 21.57 0.87
C ASP A 95 12.12 20.60 0.39
N ARG A 96 11.90 19.53 1.13
CA ARG A 96 10.84 18.54 0.84
C ARG A 96 9.43 19.07 1.13
N GLU A 97 9.30 20.17 1.84
CA GLU A 97 8.03 20.85 2.06
C GLU A 97 7.69 21.84 0.93
N ASP A 98 8.62 22.09 -0.01
CA ASP A 98 8.36 22.91 -1.19
C ASP A 98 7.13 22.39 -1.96
N PRO A 99 6.17 23.26 -2.33
CA PRO A 99 4.96 22.85 -3.05
C PRO A 99 5.24 22.12 -4.37
N GLN A 100 6.32 22.45 -5.09
CA GLN A 100 6.69 21.76 -6.32
C GLN A 100 7.23 20.36 -6.04
N PHE A 101 8.01 20.18 -4.96
CA PHE A 101 8.44 18.84 -4.54
C PHE A 101 7.27 17.97 -4.08
N LYS A 102 6.30 18.52 -3.33
CA LYS A 102 5.06 17.81 -2.95
C LYS A 102 4.25 17.40 -4.19
N ALA A 103 4.19 18.27 -5.20
CA ALA A 103 3.54 17.93 -6.46
C ALA A 103 4.27 16.80 -7.20
N LEU A 104 5.62 16.81 -7.20
CA LEU A 104 6.44 15.75 -7.77
C LEU A 104 6.23 14.42 -7.02
N GLU A 105 6.19 14.43 -5.70
CA GLU A 105 5.88 13.24 -4.88
C GLU A 105 4.50 12.67 -5.23
N THR A 106 3.49 13.52 -5.31
CA THR A 106 2.12 13.11 -5.68
C THR A 106 2.08 12.53 -7.08
N TYR A 107 2.78 13.15 -8.03
CA TYR A 107 2.89 12.66 -9.40
C TYR A 107 3.60 11.31 -9.47
N LEU A 108 4.70 11.13 -8.74
CA LEU A 108 5.41 9.86 -8.64
C LEU A 108 4.52 8.76 -8.06
N LYS A 109 3.76 9.04 -7.00
CA LYS A 109 2.78 8.10 -6.44
C LYS A 109 1.72 7.69 -7.46
N ARG A 110 1.23 8.63 -8.28
CA ARG A 110 0.30 8.34 -9.39
C ARG A 110 0.95 7.44 -10.46
N VAL A 111 2.20 7.73 -10.84
CA VAL A 111 2.96 6.92 -11.80
C VAL A 111 3.16 5.50 -11.28
N TRP A 112 3.46 5.32 -10.00
CA TRP A 112 3.56 4.00 -9.38
C TRP A 112 2.23 3.24 -9.40
N PHE A 113 1.15 3.92 -9.01
CA PHE A 113 -0.18 3.31 -8.95
C PHE A 113 -0.67 2.85 -10.32
N SER A 114 -0.47 3.67 -11.34
CA SER A 114 -0.99 3.41 -12.71
C SER A 114 0.00 2.65 -13.60
N SER A 115 1.20 2.31 -13.10
CA SER A 115 2.29 1.74 -13.89
C SER A 115 2.65 2.58 -15.12
N GLY A 116 2.57 3.91 -15.00
CA GLY A 116 2.87 4.85 -16.08
C GLY A 116 2.24 6.23 -15.88
N ILE A 117 2.41 7.09 -16.90
CA ILE A 117 1.96 8.49 -16.87
C ILE A 117 0.48 8.67 -17.24
N HIS A 118 -0.22 7.61 -17.59
CA HIS A 118 -1.63 7.65 -17.99
C HIS A 118 -2.53 7.17 -16.85
N HIS A 119 -3.76 7.64 -16.86
CA HIS A 119 -4.78 7.13 -15.94
C HIS A 119 -4.97 5.62 -16.13
N HIS A 120 -5.11 4.85 -15.05
CA HIS A 120 -5.14 3.39 -15.07
C HIS A 120 -6.35 2.77 -15.81
N TYR A 121 -7.39 3.56 -16.10
CA TYR A 121 -8.57 3.16 -16.91
C TYR A 121 -8.77 4.02 -18.15
N ALA A 122 -7.86 4.95 -18.48
CA ALA A 122 -8.03 5.87 -19.59
C ALA A 122 -6.69 6.19 -20.25
N LEU A 123 -6.72 6.87 -21.39
CA LEU A 123 -5.52 7.32 -22.13
C LEU A 123 -5.08 8.73 -21.70
N ASP A 124 -5.78 9.35 -20.77
CA ASP A 124 -5.46 10.69 -20.28
C ASP A 124 -4.17 10.67 -19.48
N LYS A 125 -3.28 11.61 -19.78
CA LYS A 125 -2.03 11.77 -19.05
C LYS A 125 -2.24 12.58 -17.79
N PHE A 126 -1.57 12.18 -16.72
CA PHE A 126 -1.54 12.99 -15.50
C PHE A 126 -0.79 14.30 -15.73
N ALA A 127 -1.36 15.41 -15.23
CA ALA A 127 -0.65 16.67 -15.15
C ALA A 127 0.37 16.60 -14.00
N PRO A 128 1.65 16.98 -14.23
CA PRO A 128 2.69 16.87 -13.21
C PRO A 128 2.45 17.76 -11.96
N GLY A 129 1.83 18.93 -12.12
CA GLY A 129 1.60 19.87 -11.02
C GLY A 129 2.84 20.64 -10.57
N PHE A 130 4.01 20.40 -11.16
CA PHE A 130 5.26 21.12 -10.98
C PHE A 130 5.77 21.66 -12.32
N SER A 131 6.67 22.65 -12.28
CA SER A 131 7.17 23.27 -13.50
C SER A 131 8.26 22.44 -14.19
N PRO A 132 8.44 22.58 -15.53
CA PRO A 132 9.54 21.94 -16.23
C PRO A 132 10.91 22.41 -15.70
N GLU A 133 11.04 23.70 -15.33
CA GLU A 133 12.26 24.28 -14.78
C GLU A 133 12.65 23.59 -13.47
N PHE A 134 11.69 23.42 -12.55
CA PHE A 134 11.90 22.68 -11.31
C PHE A 134 12.39 21.26 -11.57
N LEU A 135 11.79 20.56 -12.53
CA LEU A 135 12.21 19.19 -12.88
C LEU A 135 13.65 19.16 -13.41
N MET A 136 14.01 20.11 -14.28
CA MET A 136 15.38 20.21 -14.83
C MET A 136 16.40 20.50 -13.74
N ASP A 137 16.08 21.41 -12.81
CA ASP A 137 16.94 21.70 -11.66
C ASP A 137 17.14 20.46 -10.76
N CYS A 138 16.09 19.70 -10.55
CA CYS A 138 16.20 18.42 -9.81
C CYS A 138 17.08 17.41 -10.54
N ILE A 139 16.97 17.29 -11.88
CA ILE A 139 17.78 16.37 -12.68
C ILE A 139 19.28 16.75 -12.57
N HIS A 140 19.61 18.04 -12.67
CA HIS A 140 21.00 18.51 -12.54
C HIS A 140 21.61 18.28 -11.15
N GLN A 141 20.79 18.05 -10.13
CA GLN A 141 21.26 17.77 -8.76
C GLN A 141 21.58 16.29 -8.51
N ILE A 142 21.23 15.39 -9.44
CA ILE A 142 21.36 13.93 -9.24
C ILE A 142 22.67 13.40 -9.85
N ASP A 143 23.41 14.16 -10.63
CA ASP A 143 24.69 13.77 -11.26
C ASP A 143 25.81 13.57 -10.25
#